data_3adbcdb6f773f286994cec38a144edef
#
_entry.id   3adbcdb6f773f286994cec38a144edef
#
_cell.length_a   1.000
_cell.length_b   1.000
_cell.length_c   1.000
_cell.angle_alpha   90.00
_cell.angle_beta   90.00
_cell.angle_gamma   90.00
#
_symmetry.space_group_name_H-M   'P 1'
#
loop_
_entity.id
_entity.type
_entity.pdbx_description
1 polymer ?
#
loop_
_entity_poly.entity_id
_entity_poly.type
_entity_poly.pdbx_seq_one_letter_code
_entity_poly.pdbx_strand_id
1 'polypeptide(L)'
;RLRQKYVLVRNPFNIHSISRIPLSPENVDAIVFWTKNSKPIHRYLDEIDELGYKYYFQYTITPYKNDLEEKVQDKKEIVETFKNLSEKIGSEKVVLRYDPVILNDNYTIDFHKKAFARLCDLLAPYTKKIIFSFLDDYKKISKNIKQLNIKEISEEDMYIIAENFSSIAK
;
A
#
# COMPACT_ATOMS: atom_id res chain seq x y z
N ARG A 1 1.33 -19.80 10.58
CA ARG A 1 0.25 -20.31 9.70
C ARG A 1 0.81 -20.86 8.40
N LEU A 2 1.73 -20.19 7.72
CA LEU A 2 2.37 -20.70 6.50
C LEU A 2 3.11 -22.01 6.78
N ARG A 3 3.88 -22.10 7.87
CA ARG A 3 4.51 -23.37 8.31
C ARG A 3 3.50 -24.50 8.54
N GLN A 4 2.30 -24.18 9.02
CA GLN A 4 1.23 -25.17 9.27
C GLN A 4 0.45 -25.51 7.99
N LYS A 5 0.65 -24.76 6.90
CA LYS A 5 -0.02 -24.90 5.61
C LYS A 5 -1.55 -24.79 5.66
N TYR A 6 -2.11 -24.18 6.72
CA TYR A 6 -3.54 -23.89 6.81
C TYR A 6 -3.84 -22.74 7.79
N VAL A 7 -5.02 -22.19 7.68
CA VAL A 7 -5.61 -21.26 8.65
C VAL A 7 -7.04 -21.68 9.00
N LEU A 8 -7.40 -21.50 10.25
CA LEU A 8 -8.77 -21.65 10.73
C LEU A 8 -9.44 -20.28 10.73
N VAL A 9 -10.56 -20.17 9.99
CA VAL A 9 -11.35 -18.94 9.89
C VAL A 9 -12.71 -19.21 10.47
N ARG A 10 -13.11 -18.38 11.46
CA ARG A 10 -14.45 -18.41 12.02
C ARG A 10 -15.42 -17.70 11.09
N ASN A 11 -16.56 -18.32 10.82
CA ASN A 11 -17.60 -17.69 10.04
C ASN A 11 -18.18 -16.47 10.80
N PRO A 12 -18.17 -15.26 10.21
CA PRO A 12 -18.67 -14.05 10.89
C PRO A 12 -20.18 -14.08 11.16
N PHE A 13 -20.93 -14.87 10.40
CA PHE A 13 -22.40 -15.01 10.55
C PHE A 13 -22.80 -16.20 11.42
N ASN A 14 -21.89 -17.17 11.63
CA ASN A 14 -22.13 -18.33 12.48
C ASN A 14 -20.83 -18.66 13.27
N ILE A 15 -20.80 -18.18 14.51
CA ILE A 15 -19.62 -18.31 15.39
C ILE A 15 -19.22 -19.75 15.71
N HIS A 16 -20.14 -20.70 15.55
CA HIS A 16 -19.89 -22.14 15.77
C HIS A 16 -19.32 -22.85 14.52
N SER A 17 -19.33 -22.16 13.38
CA SER A 17 -18.78 -22.69 12.13
C SER A 17 -17.33 -22.22 11.96
N ILE A 18 -16.42 -23.19 11.86
CA ILE A 18 -14.99 -22.91 11.62
C ILE A 18 -14.58 -23.62 10.32
N SER A 19 -14.06 -22.86 9.39
CA SER A 19 -13.52 -23.37 8.13
C SER A 19 -12.01 -23.51 8.23
N ARG A 20 -11.49 -24.64 7.77
CA ARG A 20 -10.04 -24.86 7.57
C ARG A 20 -9.71 -24.54 6.12
N ILE A 21 -8.93 -23.47 5.93
CA ILE A 21 -8.50 -23.02 4.60
C ILE A 21 -7.07 -23.49 4.38
N PRO A 22 -6.79 -24.29 3.33
CA PRO A 22 -5.43 -24.69 3.01
C PRO A 22 -4.61 -23.50 2.55
N LEU A 23 -3.37 -23.43 2.98
CA LEU A 23 -2.40 -22.38 2.63
C LEU A 23 -1.10 -22.98 2.07
N SER A 24 -1.11 -24.22 1.63
CA SER A 24 0.11 -24.78 1.02
C SER A 24 0.40 -24.11 -0.34
N PRO A 25 1.66 -24.09 -0.81
CA PRO A 25 2.02 -23.45 -2.08
C PRO A 25 1.23 -23.95 -3.30
N GLU A 26 0.75 -25.20 -3.26
CA GLU A 26 -0.08 -25.78 -4.32
C GLU A 26 -1.52 -25.20 -4.35
N ASN A 27 -1.96 -24.60 -3.23
CA ASN A 27 -3.29 -24.03 -3.06
C ASN A 27 -3.29 -22.49 -3.06
N VAL A 28 -2.11 -21.86 -3.12
CA VAL A 28 -1.96 -20.40 -3.06
C VAL A 28 -1.11 -19.95 -4.24
N ASP A 29 -1.71 -19.27 -5.19
CA ASP A 29 -1.00 -18.77 -6.38
C ASP A 29 0.05 -17.71 -6.01
N ALA A 30 -0.31 -16.78 -5.11
CA ALA A 30 0.61 -15.79 -4.57
C ALA A 30 0.09 -15.19 -3.25
N ILE A 31 1.01 -14.71 -2.42
CA ILE A 31 0.72 -13.93 -1.21
C ILE A 31 0.96 -12.45 -1.52
N VAL A 32 -0.04 -11.62 -1.29
CA VAL A 32 0.09 -10.17 -1.41
C VAL A 32 0.26 -9.57 -0.02
N PHE A 33 1.43 -9.02 0.27
CA PHE A 33 1.67 -8.28 1.49
C PHE A 33 1.33 -6.80 1.29
N TRP A 34 0.29 -6.34 1.94
CA TRP A 34 -0.14 -4.96 1.87
C TRP A 34 0.27 -4.23 3.15
N THR A 35 1.20 -3.29 3.05
CA THR A 35 1.82 -2.69 4.24
C THR A 35 2.31 -1.26 4.03
N LYS A 36 2.44 -0.51 5.12
CA LYS A 36 3.22 0.76 5.22
C LYS A 36 4.58 0.54 5.90
N ASN A 37 4.83 -0.66 6.44
CA ASN A 37 6.09 -1.01 7.08
C ASN A 37 6.38 -2.51 6.93
N SER A 38 7.31 -2.84 6.05
CA SER A 38 7.71 -4.24 5.83
C SER A 38 8.83 -4.73 6.76
N LYS A 39 9.47 -3.84 7.54
CA LYS A 39 10.62 -4.17 8.39
C LYS A 39 10.44 -5.44 9.24
N PRO A 40 9.27 -5.67 9.89
CA PRO A 40 9.11 -6.87 10.73
C PRO A 40 9.15 -8.20 9.98
N ILE A 41 8.80 -8.22 8.68
CA ILE A 41 8.75 -9.44 7.88
C ILE A 41 10.09 -9.76 7.19
N HIS A 42 11.01 -8.79 7.06
CA HIS A 42 12.27 -8.97 6.32
C HIS A 42 13.07 -10.20 6.80
N ARG A 43 13.06 -10.49 8.09
CA ARG A 43 13.75 -11.65 8.69
C ARG A 43 13.15 -13.01 8.31
N TYR A 44 11.95 -13.02 7.72
CA TYR A 44 11.24 -14.24 7.36
C TYR A 44 11.15 -14.45 5.84
N LEU A 45 11.67 -13.53 5.03
CA LEU A 45 11.52 -13.62 3.57
C LEU A 45 12.22 -14.84 3.01
N ASP A 46 13.43 -15.13 3.48
CA ASP A 46 14.19 -16.30 3.07
C ASP A 46 13.44 -17.60 3.42
N GLU A 47 12.83 -17.67 4.60
CA GLU A 47 11.98 -18.80 4.99
C GLU A 47 10.73 -18.92 4.10
N ILE A 48 10.13 -17.81 3.69
CA ILE A 48 8.96 -17.83 2.80
C ILE A 48 9.35 -18.37 1.42
N ASP A 49 10.55 -17.99 0.93
CA ASP A 49 11.12 -18.50 -0.31
C ASP A 49 11.41 -20.00 -0.22
N GLU A 50 12.04 -20.46 0.87
CA GLU A 50 12.33 -21.88 1.13
C GLU A 50 11.06 -22.75 1.24
N LEU A 51 9.97 -22.17 1.75
CA LEU A 51 8.67 -22.83 1.81
C LEU A 51 7.97 -22.91 0.44
N GLY A 52 8.52 -22.27 -0.60
CA GLY A 52 8.03 -22.32 -1.98
C GLY A 52 6.85 -21.38 -2.28
N TYR A 53 6.61 -20.36 -1.45
CA TYR A 53 5.55 -19.40 -1.71
C TYR A 53 6.00 -18.33 -2.69
N LYS A 54 5.14 -18.03 -3.66
CA LYS A 54 5.25 -16.81 -4.48
C LYS A 54 4.61 -15.67 -3.72
N TYR A 55 5.22 -14.49 -3.75
CA TYR A 55 4.68 -13.32 -3.09
C TYR A 55 5.17 -12.02 -3.75
N TYR A 56 4.45 -10.95 -3.47
CA TYR A 56 4.87 -9.59 -3.76
C TYR A 56 4.30 -8.62 -2.72
N PHE A 57 4.85 -7.42 -2.69
CA PHE A 57 4.43 -6.37 -1.77
C PHE A 57 3.68 -5.27 -2.50
N GLN A 58 2.59 -4.83 -1.92
CA GLN A 58 1.97 -3.54 -2.19
C GLN A 58 2.33 -2.62 -1.02
N TYR A 59 3.33 -1.79 -1.23
CA TYR A 59 3.90 -0.94 -0.20
C TYR A 59 3.33 0.47 -0.32
N THR A 60 2.55 0.90 0.67
CA THR A 60 1.91 2.21 0.66
C THR A 60 2.85 3.27 1.21
N ILE A 61 3.12 4.29 0.40
CA ILE A 61 3.82 5.52 0.80
C ILE A 61 2.96 6.70 0.36
N THR A 62 2.51 7.48 1.34
CA THR A 62 1.68 8.68 1.13
C THR A 62 2.45 9.92 1.57
N PRO A 63 2.17 11.10 1.02
CA PRO A 63 2.89 12.33 1.36
C PRO A 63 2.36 13.04 2.60
N TYR A 64 1.33 12.48 3.25
CA TYR A 64 0.64 13.13 4.35
C TYR A 64 1.50 13.28 5.59
N LYS A 65 1.22 14.32 6.36
CA LYS A 65 1.85 14.60 7.65
C LYS A 65 1.03 13.98 8.79
N ASN A 66 1.42 14.28 10.00
CA ASN A 66 0.79 13.76 11.23
C ASN A 66 -0.68 14.17 11.40
N ASP A 67 -1.15 15.17 10.67
CA ASP A 67 -2.56 15.57 10.64
C ASP A 67 -3.49 14.49 10.07
N LEU A 68 -3.00 13.71 9.09
CA LEU A 68 -3.71 12.58 8.50
C LEU A 68 -3.13 11.22 8.91
N GLU A 69 -1.86 11.17 9.31
CA GLU A 69 -1.13 9.93 9.60
C GLU A 69 -0.35 10.01 10.92
N GLU A 70 -1.07 10.13 12.05
CA GLU A 70 -0.49 10.32 13.39
C GLU A 70 0.53 9.27 13.82
N LYS A 71 0.37 8.02 13.36
CA LYS A 71 1.14 6.85 13.81
C LYS A 71 2.06 6.28 12.74
N VAL A 72 2.33 7.04 11.69
CA VAL A 72 3.23 6.59 10.61
C VAL A 72 4.66 6.97 10.96
N GLN A 73 5.58 6.04 10.70
CA GLN A 73 7.01 6.23 10.87
C GLN A 73 7.55 7.42 10.06
N ASP A 74 8.76 7.86 10.38
CA ASP A 74 9.46 8.88 9.60
C ASP A 74 9.51 8.50 8.10
N LYS A 75 9.18 9.44 7.22
CA LYS A 75 9.08 9.18 5.78
C LYS A 75 10.41 8.75 5.16
N LYS A 76 11.55 9.18 5.72
CA LYS A 76 12.86 8.73 5.27
C LYS A 76 13.10 7.27 5.62
N GLU A 77 12.71 6.87 6.84
CA GLU A 77 12.81 5.47 7.27
C GLU A 77 11.92 4.54 6.42
N ILE A 78 10.71 5.00 6.05
CA ILE A 78 9.80 4.27 5.17
C ILE A 78 10.42 4.07 3.79
N VAL A 79 10.99 5.12 3.20
CA VAL A 79 11.66 5.08 1.89
C VAL A 79 12.86 4.13 1.93
N GLU A 80 13.70 4.21 2.95
CA GLU A 80 14.84 3.30 3.10
C GLU A 80 14.40 1.84 3.30
N THR A 81 13.33 1.61 4.06
CA THR A 81 12.77 0.26 4.23
C THR A 81 12.22 -0.30 2.92
N PHE A 82 11.62 0.55 2.08
CA PHE A 82 11.15 0.18 0.74
C PHE A 82 12.34 -0.22 -0.16
N LYS A 83 13.39 0.58 -0.19
CA LYS A 83 14.60 0.31 -0.99
C LYS A 83 15.25 -1.02 -0.57
N ASN A 84 15.48 -1.19 0.72
CA ASN A 84 16.05 -2.42 1.28
C ASN A 84 15.20 -3.67 0.95
N LEU A 85 13.87 -3.54 0.97
CA LEU A 85 12.98 -4.60 0.54
C LEU A 85 13.19 -4.93 -0.93
N SER A 86 13.17 -3.90 -1.79
CA SER A 86 13.33 -4.05 -3.23
C SER A 86 14.68 -4.65 -3.61
N GLU A 87 15.76 -4.23 -2.96
CA GLU A 87 17.09 -4.80 -3.16
C GLU A 87 17.13 -6.29 -2.77
N LYS A 88 16.39 -6.68 -1.73
CA LYS A 88 16.36 -8.06 -1.26
C LYS A 88 15.54 -8.99 -2.17
N ILE A 89 14.38 -8.56 -2.64
CA ILE A 89 13.43 -9.46 -3.34
C ILE A 89 13.23 -9.16 -4.83
N GLY A 90 13.82 -8.06 -5.33
CA GLY A 90 13.68 -7.59 -6.71
C GLY A 90 12.58 -6.53 -6.89
N SER A 91 12.84 -5.57 -7.76
CA SER A 91 11.96 -4.41 -8.01
C SER A 91 10.60 -4.77 -8.63
N GLU A 92 10.50 -5.92 -9.30
CA GLU A 92 9.24 -6.44 -9.84
C GLU A 92 8.27 -6.90 -8.76
N LYS A 93 8.79 -7.29 -7.59
CA LYS A 93 7.98 -7.80 -6.46
C LYS A 93 7.57 -6.71 -5.47
N VAL A 94 7.96 -5.45 -5.69
CA VAL A 94 7.59 -4.33 -4.82
C VAL A 94 6.83 -3.27 -5.60
N VAL A 95 5.53 -3.23 -5.39
CA VAL A 95 4.63 -2.26 -6.02
C VAL A 95 4.46 -1.07 -5.08
N LEU A 96 4.75 0.13 -5.56
CA LEU A 96 4.46 1.36 -4.82
C LEU A 96 2.96 1.66 -4.87
N ARG A 97 2.35 1.90 -3.71
CA ARG A 97 0.98 2.40 -3.62
C ARG A 97 0.98 3.84 -3.10
N TYR A 98 0.50 4.74 -3.93
CA TYR A 98 0.18 6.12 -3.56
C TYR A 98 -1.33 6.22 -3.32
N ASP A 99 -1.78 5.79 -2.14
CA ASP A 99 -3.17 5.44 -1.91
C ASP A 99 -3.59 5.70 -0.44
N PRO A 100 -4.67 6.45 -0.22
CA PRO A 100 -5.47 7.18 -1.22
C PRO A 100 -4.94 8.59 -1.52
N VAL A 101 -5.33 9.16 -2.66
CA VAL A 101 -5.24 10.60 -2.92
C VAL A 101 -6.39 11.30 -2.18
N ILE A 102 -6.06 12.34 -1.41
CA ILE A 102 -7.00 13.13 -0.60
C ILE A 102 -6.81 14.61 -0.95
N LEU A 103 -7.88 15.31 -1.27
CA LEU A 103 -7.82 16.76 -1.49
C LEU A 103 -8.38 17.54 -0.30
N ASN A 104 -7.65 18.56 0.11
CA ASN A 104 -8.08 19.61 1.04
C ASN A 104 -7.27 20.90 0.78
N ASP A 105 -7.35 21.88 1.67
CA ASP A 105 -6.65 23.15 1.49
C ASP A 105 -5.11 23.01 1.55
N ASN A 106 -4.60 22.00 2.24
CA ASN A 106 -3.16 21.73 2.36
C ASN A 106 -2.66 20.74 1.28
N TYR A 107 -3.51 19.80 0.87
CA TYR A 107 -3.19 18.73 -0.06
C TYR A 107 -3.93 18.97 -1.39
N THR A 108 -3.40 19.91 -2.16
CA THR A 108 -3.94 20.32 -3.47
C THR A 108 -3.44 19.41 -4.60
N ILE A 109 -4.01 19.54 -5.80
CA ILE A 109 -3.52 18.82 -6.99
C ILE A 109 -2.03 19.10 -7.23
N ASP A 110 -1.62 20.37 -7.12
CA ASP A 110 -0.22 20.79 -7.25
C ASP A 110 0.69 20.16 -6.19
N PHE A 111 0.21 20.05 -4.95
CA PHE A 111 0.93 19.35 -3.89
C PHE A 111 1.15 17.89 -4.27
N HIS A 112 0.09 17.18 -4.71
CA HIS A 112 0.19 15.78 -5.10
C HIS A 112 1.11 15.57 -6.30
N LYS A 113 1.05 16.44 -7.30
CA LYS A 113 1.96 16.40 -8.46
C LYS A 113 3.43 16.45 -8.03
N LYS A 114 3.78 17.42 -7.17
CA LYS A 114 5.16 17.58 -6.64
C LYS A 114 5.58 16.40 -5.77
N ALA A 115 4.70 15.94 -4.88
CA ALA A 115 4.98 14.83 -3.98
C ALA A 115 5.15 13.50 -4.76
N PHE A 116 4.31 13.26 -5.75
CA PHE A 116 4.38 12.09 -6.59
C PHE A 116 5.66 12.07 -7.44
N ALA A 117 6.01 13.20 -8.08
CA ALA A 117 7.25 13.34 -8.83
C ALA A 117 8.48 13.01 -7.95
N ARG A 118 8.54 13.58 -6.75
CA ARG A 118 9.62 13.30 -5.81
C ARG A 118 9.71 11.82 -5.41
N LEU A 119 8.57 11.14 -5.22
CA LEU A 119 8.56 9.70 -4.93
C LEU A 119 9.04 8.89 -6.13
N CYS A 120 8.63 9.24 -7.35
CA CYS A 120 9.11 8.62 -8.57
C CYS A 120 10.64 8.76 -8.69
N ASP A 121 11.19 9.96 -8.52
CA ASP A 121 12.64 10.21 -8.56
C ASP A 121 13.41 9.36 -7.54
N LEU A 122 12.86 9.22 -6.32
CA LEU A 122 13.50 8.48 -5.24
C LEU A 122 13.43 6.96 -5.41
N LEU A 123 12.38 6.45 -6.07
CA LEU A 123 12.03 5.03 -6.07
C LEU A 123 12.03 4.37 -7.45
N ALA A 124 12.27 5.11 -8.55
CA ALA A 124 12.31 4.56 -9.91
C ALA A 124 13.18 3.30 -10.07
N PRO A 125 14.39 3.18 -9.45
CA PRO A 125 15.19 1.96 -9.54
C PRO A 125 14.61 0.78 -8.76
N TYR A 126 13.71 1.05 -7.79
CA TYR A 126 13.27 0.09 -6.78
C TYR A 126 11.86 -0.45 -7.00
N THR A 127 11.15 0.01 -8.02
CA THR A 127 9.81 -0.49 -8.38
C THR A 127 9.56 -0.38 -9.88
N LYS A 128 8.77 -1.30 -10.42
CA LYS A 128 8.35 -1.29 -11.82
C LYS A 128 6.87 -0.93 -11.98
N LYS A 129 6.17 -0.72 -10.85
CA LYS A 129 4.73 -0.48 -10.89
C LYS A 129 4.32 0.45 -9.75
N ILE A 130 3.50 1.44 -10.09
CA ILE A 130 2.84 2.32 -9.14
C ILE A 130 1.33 2.12 -9.28
N ILE A 131 0.65 2.04 -8.14
CA ILE A 131 -0.81 2.03 -8.05
C ILE A 131 -1.22 3.26 -7.24
N PHE A 132 -2.23 3.97 -7.67
CA PHE A 132 -2.87 5.02 -6.89
C PHE A 132 -4.39 4.85 -6.92
N SER A 133 -5.06 5.38 -5.93
CA SER A 133 -6.52 5.46 -5.87
C SER A 133 -6.94 6.78 -5.23
N PHE A 134 -8.19 7.12 -5.41
CA PHE A 134 -8.81 8.26 -4.75
C PHE A 134 -9.56 7.80 -3.50
N LEU A 135 -9.73 8.72 -2.56
CA LEU A 135 -10.51 8.42 -1.35
C LEU A 135 -11.98 8.27 -1.71
N ASP A 136 -12.54 7.10 -1.38
CA ASP A 136 -13.98 6.88 -1.44
C ASP A 136 -14.68 7.42 -0.18
N ASP A 137 -15.88 7.99 -0.35
CA ASP A 137 -16.68 8.46 0.77
C ASP A 137 -17.39 7.29 1.46
N TYR A 138 -16.71 6.68 2.42
CA TYR A 138 -17.31 5.68 3.30
C TYR A 138 -18.00 6.33 4.50
N LYS A 139 -19.25 5.96 4.77
CA LYS A 139 -20.02 6.44 5.95
C LYS A 139 -19.24 6.36 7.26
N LYS A 140 -18.36 5.37 7.41
CA LYS A 140 -17.53 5.16 8.60
C LYS A 140 -16.47 6.24 8.85
N ILE A 141 -16.03 6.96 7.81
CA ILE A 141 -15.00 7.98 7.91
C ILE A 141 -15.57 9.41 7.78
N SER A 142 -16.88 9.55 7.60
CA SER A 142 -17.56 10.84 7.40
C SER A 142 -17.25 11.88 8.48
N LYS A 143 -17.05 11.45 9.73
CA LYS A 143 -16.67 12.35 10.85
C LYS A 143 -15.25 12.91 10.65
N ASN A 144 -14.30 12.06 10.26
CA ASN A 144 -12.91 12.46 10.02
C ASN A 144 -12.80 13.33 8.76
N ILE A 145 -13.56 13.01 7.72
CA ILE A 145 -13.64 13.81 6.49
C ILE A 145 -14.01 15.25 6.81
N LYS A 146 -15.04 15.47 7.65
CA LYS A 146 -15.48 16.80 8.06
C LYS A 146 -14.43 17.54 8.90
N GLN A 147 -13.79 16.85 9.86
CA GLN A 147 -12.77 17.47 10.72
C GLN A 147 -11.52 17.92 9.96
N LEU A 148 -11.18 17.23 8.89
CA LEU A 148 -9.98 17.46 8.08
C LEU A 148 -10.26 18.31 6.84
N ASN A 149 -11.49 18.82 6.70
CA ASN A 149 -11.94 19.59 5.50
C ASN A 149 -11.61 18.86 4.19
N ILE A 150 -11.77 17.53 4.17
CA ILE A 150 -11.53 16.75 2.97
C ILE A 150 -12.63 17.08 1.95
N LYS A 151 -12.19 17.44 0.75
CA LYS A 151 -13.05 17.78 -0.36
C LYS A 151 -13.40 16.52 -1.17
N GLU A 152 -14.62 16.48 -1.66
CA GLU A 152 -14.99 15.52 -2.71
C GLU A 152 -14.14 15.80 -3.95
N ILE A 153 -13.64 14.74 -4.57
CA ILE A 153 -12.82 14.85 -5.77
C ILE A 153 -13.73 14.69 -6.97
N SER A 154 -13.82 15.73 -7.81
CA SER A 154 -14.58 15.68 -9.05
C SER A 154 -13.95 14.70 -10.05
N GLU A 155 -14.74 14.17 -10.98
CA GLU A 155 -14.22 13.36 -12.08
C GLU A 155 -13.15 14.10 -12.89
N GLU A 156 -13.33 15.41 -13.12
CA GLU A 156 -12.36 16.26 -13.81
C GLU A 156 -11.02 16.31 -13.05
N ASP A 157 -11.04 16.52 -11.72
CA ASP A 157 -9.84 16.51 -10.90
C ASP A 157 -9.16 15.12 -10.91
N MET A 158 -9.95 14.05 -10.89
CA MET A 158 -9.42 12.68 -11.00
C MET A 158 -8.66 12.48 -12.33
N TYR A 159 -9.22 12.94 -13.45
CA TYR A 159 -8.55 12.89 -14.75
C TYR A 159 -7.27 13.71 -14.78
N ILE A 160 -7.30 14.95 -14.28
CA ILE A 160 -6.13 15.84 -14.20
C ILE A 160 -5.01 15.17 -13.38
N ILE A 161 -5.34 14.60 -12.23
CA ILE A 161 -4.36 13.92 -11.37
C ILE A 161 -3.81 12.68 -12.07
N ALA A 162 -4.67 11.86 -12.68
CA ALA A 162 -4.27 10.64 -13.36
C ALA A 162 -3.35 10.90 -14.56
N GLU A 163 -3.64 11.92 -15.36
CA GLU A 163 -2.78 12.35 -16.47
C GLU A 163 -1.41 12.83 -15.97
N ASN A 164 -1.40 13.68 -14.92
CA ASN A 164 -0.16 14.14 -14.31
C ASN A 164 0.68 12.97 -13.80
N PHE A 165 0.08 12.03 -13.06
CA PHE A 165 0.79 10.87 -12.50
C PHE A 165 1.30 9.95 -13.61
N SER A 166 0.48 9.69 -14.64
CA SER A 166 0.90 8.89 -15.79
C SER A 166 2.07 9.52 -16.55
N SER A 167 2.07 10.84 -16.70
CA SER A 167 3.17 11.56 -17.37
C SER A 167 4.48 11.53 -16.56
N ILE A 168 4.39 11.60 -15.22
CA ILE A 168 5.56 11.58 -14.34
C ILE A 168 6.15 10.17 -14.23
N ALA A 169 5.31 9.13 -14.27
CA ALA A 169 5.74 7.74 -14.08
C ALA A 169 6.36 7.07 -15.32
N LYS A 170 6.40 7.77 -16.46
CA LYS A 170 7.06 7.31 -17.71
C LYS A 170 8.57 7.54 -17.65
#